data_ef0d497c18fbcaab98630ef0b5cea49d
#
_entry.id   ef0d497c18fbcaab98630ef0b5cea49d
#
_cell.length_a   1.000
_cell.length_b   1.000
_cell.length_c   1.000
_cell.angle_alpha   90.00
_cell.angle_beta   90.00
_cell.angle_gamma   90.00
#
_symmetry.space_group_name_H-M   'P 1'
#
loop_
_entity.id
_entity.type
_entity.pdbx_description
1 polymer ?
#
loop_
_entity_poly.entity_id
_entity_poly.type
_entity_poly.pdbx_seq_one_letter_code
_entity_poly.pdbx_strand_id
1 'polypeptide(L)'
;MLLMPLIAASVAAGQVSVADAADLRCVALFSMMAGEMPEEKAGMTGAIMYYIGRIDGRGSGLNLEAGIEAGISAVSQSEDMFKAEAKRCGNEMVVKG
;
A
#
# COMPACT_ATOMS: atom_id res chain seq x y z
N MET A 1 17.41 -13.92 -23.76
CA MET A 1 17.08 -13.31 -23.67
C MET A 1 15.86 -12.63 -23.26
N LEU A 2 14.80 -12.94 -23.65
CA LEU A 2 13.61 -12.30 -23.27
C LEU A 2 13.38 -12.27 -21.81
N LEU A 3 13.93 -13.20 -21.13
CA LEU A 3 13.72 -13.29 -19.71
C LEU A 3 14.40 -12.22 -18.92
N MET A 4 15.37 -11.58 -19.51
CA MET A 4 16.12 -10.61 -18.79
C MET A 4 15.31 -9.47 -18.25
N PRO A 5 14.51 -8.80 -19.08
CA PRO A 5 13.70 -7.70 -18.55
C PRO A 5 12.75 -8.17 -17.46
N LEU A 6 12.25 -9.37 -17.63
CA LEU A 6 11.34 -9.88 -16.65
C LEU A 6 12.04 -10.12 -15.34
N ILE A 7 13.24 -10.60 -15.43
CA ILE A 7 14.01 -10.84 -14.24
C ILE A 7 14.26 -9.56 -13.48
N ALA A 8 14.57 -8.51 -14.21
CA ALA A 8 14.81 -7.22 -13.58
C ALA A 8 13.58 -6.74 -12.84
N ALA A 9 12.42 -6.91 -13.45
CA ALA A 9 11.20 -6.50 -12.80
C ALA A 9 10.95 -7.32 -11.56
N SER A 10 11.24 -8.62 -11.64
CA SER A 10 11.05 -9.48 -10.51
C SER A 10 11.95 -9.12 -9.35
N VAL A 11 13.17 -8.73 -9.66
CA VAL A 11 14.10 -8.33 -8.63
C VAL A 11 13.58 -7.10 -7.92
N ALA A 12 13.09 -6.13 -8.67
CA ALA A 12 12.55 -4.94 -8.05
C ALA A 12 11.39 -5.29 -7.14
N ALA A 13 10.51 -6.16 -7.59
CA ALA A 13 9.39 -6.58 -6.80
C ALA A 13 9.86 -7.35 -5.57
N GLY A 14 10.92 -8.13 -5.75
CA GLY A 14 11.45 -8.92 -4.66
C GLY A 14 12.07 -8.11 -3.57
N GLN A 15 12.36 -6.84 -3.83
CA GLN A 15 12.97 -6.01 -2.82
C GLN A 15 11.93 -5.43 -1.86
N VAL A 16 10.65 -5.59 -2.19
CA VAL A 16 9.60 -5.11 -1.30
C VAL A 16 9.25 -6.23 -0.34
N SER A 17 9.48 -6.00 0.94
CA SER A 17 9.17 -7.01 1.94
C SER A 17 7.68 -7.23 2.04
N VAL A 18 7.30 -8.34 2.65
CA VAL A 18 5.89 -8.64 2.87
C VAL A 18 5.25 -7.54 3.71
N ALA A 19 5.97 -7.06 4.71
CA ALA A 19 5.45 -6.01 5.58
C ALA A 19 5.27 -4.70 4.81
N ASP A 20 6.25 -4.34 3.99
CA ASP A 20 6.14 -3.12 3.21
C ASP A 20 5.01 -3.23 2.19
N ALA A 21 4.89 -4.39 1.56
CA ALA A 21 3.82 -4.58 0.58
C ALA A 21 2.46 -4.46 1.22
N ALA A 22 2.30 -5.00 2.42
CA ALA A 22 1.04 -4.89 3.13
C ALA A 22 0.72 -3.45 3.47
N ASP A 23 1.71 -2.71 3.95
CA ASP A 23 1.49 -1.31 4.29
C ASP A 23 1.22 -0.47 3.05
N LEU A 24 1.88 -0.79 1.93
CA LEU A 24 1.61 -0.08 0.68
C LEU A 24 0.19 -0.30 0.20
N ARG A 25 -0.36 -1.48 0.42
CA ARG A 25 -1.76 -1.71 0.06
C ARG A 25 -2.68 -0.85 0.91
N CYS A 26 -2.34 -0.66 2.19
CA CYS A 26 -3.14 0.20 3.04
C CYS A 26 -3.03 1.66 2.60
N VAL A 27 -1.83 2.11 2.24
CA VAL A 27 -1.66 3.46 1.72
C VAL A 27 -2.51 3.66 0.46
N ALA A 28 -2.43 2.69 -0.46
CA ALA A 28 -3.18 2.78 -1.70
C ALA A 28 -4.68 2.83 -1.43
N LEU A 29 -5.14 1.96 -0.56
CA LEU A 29 -6.55 1.87 -0.24
C LEU A 29 -7.07 3.17 0.36
N PHE A 30 -6.39 3.71 1.36
CA PHE A 30 -6.84 4.94 1.99
C PHE A 30 -6.73 6.13 1.04
N SER A 31 -5.75 6.12 0.13
CA SER A 31 -5.65 7.16 -0.88
C SER A 31 -6.85 7.17 -1.80
N MET A 32 -7.27 5.98 -2.23
CA MET A 32 -8.42 5.86 -3.09
C MET A 32 -9.69 6.27 -2.36
N MET A 33 -9.82 5.87 -1.10
CA MET A 33 -10.99 6.21 -0.31
C MET A 33 -11.06 7.71 -0.04
N ALA A 34 -9.92 8.35 0.19
CA ALA A 34 -9.89 9.79 0.44
C ALA A 34 -10.43 10.56 -0.76
N GLY A 35 -10.17 10.07 -1.96
CA GLY A 35 -10.67 10.72 -3.16
C GLY A 35 -12.17 10.63 -3.29
N GLU A 36 -12.77 9.57 -2.74
CA GLU A 36 -14.21 9.37 -2.87
C GLU A 36 -15.00 9.89 -1.68
N MET A 37 -14.34 10.15 -0.57
CA MET A 37 -15.01 10.62 0.64
C MET A 37 -14.30 11.85 1.17
N PRO A 38 -14.53 13.01 0.53
CA PRO A 38 -13.79 14.23 0.90
C PRO A 38 -13.97 14.62 2.37
N GLU A 39 -15.11 14.31 2.93
CA GLU A 39 -15.35 14.70 4.33
C GLU A 39 -14.52 13.84 5.28
N GLU A 40 -13.99 12.72 4.82
CA GLU A 40 -13.15 11.87 5.64
C GLU A 40 -11.67 12.06 5.31
N LYS A 41 -11.36 13.03 4.47
CA LYS A 41 -10.02 13.16 3.94
C LYS A 41 -8.97 13.34 5.02
N ALA A 42 -9.28 14.11 6.06
CA ALA A 42 -8.31 14.37 7.12
C ALA A 42 -7.93 13.07 7.83
N GLY A 43 -8.93 12.25 8.15
CA GLY A 43 -8.67 10.97 8.80
C GLY A 43 -7.91 10.02 7.91
N MET A 44 -8.28 9.99 6.63
CA MET A 44 -7.59 9.11 5.69
C MET A 44 -6.14 9.53 5.52
N THR A 45 -5.88 10.84 5.49
CA THR A 45 -4.52 11.34 5.38
C THR A 45 -3.69 10.91 6.58
N GLY A 46 -4.27 10.97 7.76
CA GLY A 46 -3.58 10.51 8.96
C GLY A 46 -3.20 9.03 8.88
N ALA A 47 -4.13 8.22 8.40
CA ALA A 47 -3.87 6.80 8.23
C ALA A 47 -2.76 6.57 7.21
N ILE A 48 -2.79 7.29 6.10
CA ILE A 48 -1.76 7.19 5.09
C ILE A 48 -0.40 7.50 5.68
N MET A 49 -0.31 8.58 6.44
CA MET A 49 0.96 8.97 7.05
C MET A 49 1.45 7.92 8.04
N TYR A 50 0.53 7.31 8.75
CA TYR A 50 0.90 6.25 9.70
C TYR A 50 1.61 5.11 8.97
N TYR A 51 1.03 4.64 7.85
CA TYR A 51 1.62 3.53 7.12
C TYR A 51 2.91 3.93 6.40
N ILE A 52 2.96 5.15 5.88
CA ILE A 52 4.19 5.63 5.26
C ILE A 52 5.30 5.71 6.30
N GLY A 53 4.96 6.15 7.50
CA GLY A 53 5.95 6.21 8.58
C GLY A 53 6.48 4.84 8.94
N ARG A 54 5.63 3.82 8.92
CA ARG A 54 6.09 2.45 9.21
C ARG A 54 7.06 1.98 8.13
N ILE A 55 6.73 2.25 6.88
CA ILE A 55 7.60 1.86 5.77
C ILE A 55 8.94 2.57 5.88
N ASP A 56 8.89 3.86 6.13
CA ASP A 56 10.10 4.66 6.24
C ASP A 56 10.95 4.19 7.41
N GLY A 57 10.29 3.82 8.50
CA GLY A 57 10.99 3.36 9.68
C GLY A 57 11.76 2.06 9.49
N ARG A 58 11.36 1.25 8.51
CA ARG A 58 12.09 0.01 8.22
C ARG A 58 13.37 0.27 7.42
N GLY A 59 13.46 1.45 6.81
CA GLY A 59 14.69 1.82 6.10
C GLY A 59 14.98 1.01 4.87
N SER A 60 13.96 0.45 4.23
CA SER A 60 14.19 -0.40 3.06
C SER A 60 14.55 0.38 1.81
N GLY A 61 14.34 1.69 1.81
CA GLY A 61 14.74 2.52 0.68
C GLY A 61 13.93 2.28 -0.59
N LEU A 62 12.72 1.74 -0.46
CA LEU A 62 11.95 1.44 -1.63
C LEU A 62 11.43 2.74 -2.27
N ASN A 63 11.10 2.67 -3.56
CA ASN A 63 10.52 3.78 -4.26
C ASN A 63 9.06 3.85 -3.88
N LEU A 64 8.70 4.86 -3.09
CA LEU A 64 7.37 4.94 -2.54
C LEU A 64 6.30 5.13 -3.60
N GLU A 65 6.58 5.96 -4.59
CA GLU A 65 5.61 6.20 -5.64
C GLU A 65 5.30 4.93 -6.41
N ALA A 66 6.33 4.21 -6.82
CA ALA A 66 6.13 2.95 -7.53
C ALA A 66 5.43 1.93 -6.63
N GLY A 67 5.77 1.95 -5.35
CA GLY A 67 5.15 1.03 -4.40
C GLY A 67 3.67 1.30 -4.22
N ILE A 68 3.29 2.57 -4.18
CA ILE A 68 1.89 2.92 -4.04
C ILE A 68 1.11 2.50 -5.29
N GLU A 69 1.69 2.70 -6.47
CA GLU A 69 1.05 2.26 -7.70
C GLU A 69 0.84 0.76 -7.71
N ALA A 70 1.83 0.02 -7.27
CA ALA A 70 1.69 -1.42 -7.17
C ALA A 70 0.59 -1.80 -6.17
N GLY A 71 0.49 -1.06 -5.08
CA GLY A 71 -0.54 -1.28 -4.10
C GLY A 71 -1.93 -1.03 -4.67
N ILE A 72 -2.07 0.03 -5.46
CA ILE A 72 -3.34 0.33 -6.10
C ILE A 72 -3.75 -0.81 -7.03
N SER A 73 -2.80 -1.29 -7.83
CA SER A 73 -3.08 -2.42 -8.71
C SER A 73 -3.54 -3.63 -7.92
N ALA A 74 -2.87 -3.89 -6.80
CA ALA A 74 -3.19 -5.08 -6.01
C ALA A 74 -4.60 -5.01 -5.43
N VAL A 75 -4.97 -3.87 -4.83
CA VAL A 75 -6.28 -3.78 -4.19
C VAL A 75 -7.40 -3.58 -5.20
N SER A 76 -7.06 -3.24 -6.43
CA SER A 76 -8.05 -3.04 -7.48
C SER A 76 -8.34 -4.30 -8.28
N GLN A 77 -7.71 -5.42 -7.95
CA GLN A 77 -7.90 -6.64 -8.73
C GLN A 77 -9.32 -7.16 -8.65
N SER A 78 -9.96 -7.00 -7.51
CA SER A 78 -11.33 -7.44 -7.36
C SER A 78 -11.98 -6.68 -6.22
N GLU A 79 -13.29 -6.69 -6.21
CA GLU A 79 -14.03 -6.05 -5.13
C GLU A 79 -13.76 -6.78 -3.82
N ASP A 80 -13.65 -8.10 -3.88
CA ASP A 80 -13.37 -8.88 -2.67
C ASP A 80 -12.02 -8.53 -2.08
N MET A 81 -11.03 -8.35 -2.92
CA MET A 81 -9.70 -7.98 -2.45
C MET A 81 -9.74 -6.59 -1.81
N PHE A 82 -10.43 -5.65 -2.45
CA PHE A 82 -10.55 -4.30 -1.92
C PHE A 82 -11.20 -4.34 -0.53
N LYS A 83 -12.29 -5.08 -0.40
CA LYS A 83 -13.00 -5.16 0.86
C LYS A 83 -12.19 -5.83 1.95
N ALA A 84 -11.48 -6.88 1.59
CA ALA A 84 -10.66 -7.60 2.56
C ALA A 84 -9.56 -6.71 3.08
N GLU A 85 -8.89 -5.96 2.20
CA GLU A 85 -7.82 -5.08 2.63
C GLU A 85 -8.36 -3.89 3.42
N ALA A 86 -9.53 -3.40 3.04
CA ALA A 86 -10.13 -2.30 3.79
C ALA A 86 -10.40 -2.73 5.22
N LYS A 87 -10.89 -3.94 5.40
CA LYS A 87 -11.17 -4.45 6.73
C LYS A 87 -9.88 -4.65 7.51
N ARG A 88 -8.88 -5.23 6.88
CA ARG A 88 -7.60 -5.48 7.55
C ARG A 88 -6.95 -4.18 7.98
N CYS A 89 -6.85 -3.23 7.06
CA CYS A 89 -6.20 -1.96 7.35
C CYS A 89 -6.96 -1.17 8.40
N GLY A 90 -8.29 -1.17 8.30
CA GLY A 90 -9.10 -0.47 9.28
C GLY A 90 -8.98 -1.07 10.66
N ASN A 91 -8.98 -2.39 10.75
CA ASN A 91 -8.84 -3.06 12.04
C ASN A 91 -7.48 -2.76 12.66
N GLU A 92 -6.45 -2.73 11.84
CA GLU A 92 -5.12 -2.47 12.33
C GLU A 92 -5.02 -1.07 12.93
N MET A 93 -5.66 -0.10 12.29
CA MET A 93 -5.66 1.26 12.81
C MET A 93 -6.38 1.35 14.15
N VAL A 94 -7.49 0.63 14.28
CA VAL A 94 -8.24 0.64 15.54
C VAL A 94 -7.40 0.06 16.67
N VAL A 95 -6.69 -1.02 16.41
CA VAL A 95 -5.88 -1.66 17.41
C VAL A 95 -4.69 -0.81 17.82
N LYS A 96 -4.04 -0.19 16.83
CA LYS A 96 -2.84 0.58 17.09
C LYS A 96 -3.11 2.01 17.47
N GLY A 97 -4.20 2.52 16.94
CA GLY A 97 -4.53 3.91 17.19
C GLY A 97 -5.22 4.12 18.47
#